data_2b8a26e70c11bc282120442ccb70d7e4
#
_entry.id   2b8a26e70c11bc282120442ccb70d7e4
#
_cell.length_a   1.000
_cell.length_b   1.000
_cell.length_c   1.000
_cell.angle_alpha   90.00
_cell.angle_beta   90.00
_cell.angle_gamma   90.00
#
_symmetry.space_group_name_H-M   'P 1'
#
loop_
_entity.id
_entity.type
_entity.pdbx_description
1 polymer ?
#
loop_
_entity_poly.entity_id
_entity_poly.type
_entity_poly.pdbx_seq_one_letter_code
_entity_poly.pdbx_strand_id
1 'polypeptide(L)'
;MAENFELLHTVSSPRDLKKLSPEELRRYCDELRRYIIDQCAVNPGHLASSLGAVELAAALHYVYDTPEDKIVWDVGHQTYAHKIITGRCEAFRTKRRLGGISGFPRMAESEYDAFGGGHASVSISAAFGMAKAAELRGERRKVVAVIGDGSMTGGLAFEGLNNAGASKRTDLLVILNDNHMAIDQATGALKNYLLKISTSVHLSLIHISEPT
;
A
#
# COMPACT_ATOMS: atom_id res chain seq x y z
N MET A 1 13.66 -3.71 -27.61
CA MET A 1 13.15 -2.34 -27.89
C MET A 1 13.03 -1.66 -26.53
N ALA A 2 13.61 -0.48 -26.32
CA ALA A 2 13.39 0.27 -25.09
C ALA A 2 11.89 0.64 -25.05
N GLU A 3 11.15 0.12 -24.09
CA GLU A 3 9.78 0.54 -23.91
C GLU A 3 9.75 2.03 -23.55
N ASN A 4 8.88 2.75 -24.22
CA ASN A 4 8.73 4.18 -24.00
C ASN A 4 7.78 4.39 -22.81
N PHE A 5 8.33 4.70 -21.64
CA PHE A 5 7.57 5.03 -20.43
C PHE A 5 7.30 6.53 -20.39
N GLU A 6 6.33 6.99 -21.21
CA GLU A 6 6.07 8.42 -21.39
C GLU A 6 5.55 9.10 -20.13
N LEU A 7 4.60 8.48 -19.42
CA LEU A 7 4.01 9.02 -18.21
C LEU A 7 4.82 8.72 -16.94
N LEU A 8 5.45 7.55 -16.88
CA LEU A 8 6.19 7.11 -15.71
C LEU A 8 7.22 8.14 -15.25
N HIS A 9 7.98 8.70 -16.19
CA HIS A 9 9.03 9.66 -15.90
C HIS A 9 8.53 11.10 -15.65
N THR A 10 7.24 11.38 -15.88
CA THR A 10 6.65 12.68 -15.55
C THR A 10 6.25 12.81 -14.09
N VAL A 11 6.14 11.68 -13.39
CA VAL A 11 5.74 11.62 -11.98
C VAL A 11 6.98 11.42 -11.11
N SER A 12 7.42 12.46 -10.46
CA SER A 12 8.53 12.44 -9.50
C SER A 12 8.05 12.57 -8.04
N SER A 13 6.77 12.82 -7.84
CA SER A 13 6.15 12.97 -6.53
C SER A 13 4.64 12.67 -6.59
N PRO A 14 3.99 12.40 -5.45
CA PRO A 14 2.52 12.31 -5.39
C PRO A 14 1.80 13.56 -5.90
N ARG A 15 2.42 14.73 -5.80
CA ARG A 15 1.85 15.99 -6.34
C ARG A 15 1.74 15.95 -7.87
N ASP A 16 2.68 15.30 -8.54
CA ASP A 16 2.62 15.16 -10.00
C ASP A 16 1.57 14.13 -10.40
N LEU A 17 1.46 13.03 -9.67
CA LEU A 17 0.43 12.03 -9.88
C LEU A 17 -0.98 12.65 -9.82
N LYS A 18 -1.23 13.56 -8.88
CA LYS A 18 -2.52 14.25 -8.72
C LYS A 18 -2.91 15.16 -9.89
N LYS A 19 -1.97 15.50 -10.78
CA LYS A 19 -2.25 16.30 -11.99
C LYS A 19 -2.77 15.48 -13.16
N LEU A 20 -2.63 14.15 -13.09
CA LEU A 20 -3.07 13.25 -14.15
C LEU A 20 -4.60 13.16 -14.18
N SER A 21 -5.16 13.14 -15.37
CA SER A 21 -6.57 12.77 -15.57
C SER A 21 -6.81 11.30 -15.21
N PRO A 22 -8.06 10.86 -14.98
CA PRO A 22 -8.35 9.46 -14.69
C PRO A 22 -7.85 8.48 -15.78
N GLU A 23 -7.87 8.90 -17.05
CA GLU A 23 -7.35 8.10 -18.17
C GLU A 23 -5.83 8.01 -18.15
N GLU A 24 -5.16 9.15 -17.93
CA GLU A 24 -3.69 9.18 -17.78
C GLU A 24 -3.25 8.38 -16.55
N LEU A 25 -4.00 8.42 -15.45
CA LEU A 25 -3.70 7.65 -14.25
C LEU A 25 -3.75 6.14 -14.52
N ARG A 26 -4.72 5.66 -15.30
CA ARG A 26 -4.77 4.25 -15.72
C ARG A 26 -3.55 3.88 -16.57
N ARG A 27 -3.22 4.70 -17.59
CA ARG A 27 -2.02 4.50 -18.43
C ARG A 27 -0.74 4.53 -17.59
N TYR A 28 -0.65 5.43 -16.62
CA TYR A 28 0.46 5.50 -15.67
C TYR A 28 0.60 4.20 -14.86
N CYS A 29 -0.50 3.64 -14.36
CA CYS A 29 -0.50 2.35 -13.66
C CYS A 29 -0.02 1.21 -14.58
N ASP A 30 -0.40 1.20 -15.85
CA ASP A 30 0.08 0.21 -16.83
C ASP A 30 1.59 0.33 -17.08
N GLU A 31 2.10 1.55 -17.25
CA GLU A 31 3.54 1.80 -17.41
C GLU A 31 4.32 1.42 -16.13
N LEU A 32 3.80 1.79 -14.97
CA LEU A 32 4.37 1.47 -13.66
C LEU A 32 4.46 -0.05 -13.46
N ARG A 33 3.43 -0.79 -13.84
CA ARG A 33 3.39 -2.25 -13.79
C ARG A 33 4.47 -2.87 -14.66
N ARG A 34 4.59 -2.43 -15.92
CA ARG A 34 5.62 -2.91 -16.85
C ARG A 34 7.01 -2.60 -16.33
N TYR A 35 7.24 -1.38 -15.87
CA TYR A 35 8.52 -0.99 -15.27
C TYR A 35 8.91 -1.86 -14.09
N ILE A 36 7.98 -2.18 -13.17
CA ILE A 36 8.23 -3.08 -12.05
C ILE A 36 8.62 -4.48 -12.56
N ILE A 37 7.94 -5.00 -13.60
CA ILE A 37 8.27 -6.30 -14.20
C ILE A 37 9.69 -6.29 -14.76
N ASP A 38 10.04 -5.29 -15.57
CA ASP A 38 11.36 -5.16 -16.20
C ASP A 38 12.48 -5.07 -15.16
N GLN A 39 12.27 -4.23 -14.13
CA GLN A 39 13.26 -4.09 -13.05
C GLN A 39 13.38 -5.35 -12.18
N CYS A 40 12.31 -6.12 -12.02
CA CYS A 40 12.35 -7.39 -11.30
C CYS A 40 12.95 -8.53 -12.11
N ALA A 41 12.88 -8.49 -13.43
CA ALA A 41 13.56 -9.43 -14.32
C ALA A 41 15.10 -9.33 -14.19
N VAL A 42 15.63 -8.12 -14.00
CA VAL A 42 17.06 -7.86 -13.84
C VAL A 42 17.51 -7.98 -12.37
N ASN A 43 16.70 -7.52 -11.45
CA ASN A 43 16.99 -7.49 -10.02
C ASN A 43 15.80 -8.02 -9.22
N PRO A 44 15.77 -9.33 -8.93
CA PRO A 44 14.61 -10.02 -8.35
C PRO A 44 14.12 -9.43 -7.03
N GLY A 45 12.82 -9.62 -6.79
CA GLY A 45 12.16 -9.10 -5.59
C GLY A 45 10.71 -9.59 -5.45
N HIS A 46 9.91 -8.88 -4.68
CA HIS A 46 8.51 -9.19 -4.42
C HIS A 46 7.62 -8.74 -5.60
N LEU A 47 7.68 -9.47 -6.73
CA LEU A 47 7.01 -9.09 -7.96
C LEU A 47 5.47 -9.19 -7.82
N ALA A 48 4.95 -10.39 -7.58
CA ALA A 48 3.50 -10.62 -7.60
C ALA A 48 2.72 -9.75 -6.61
N SER A 49 3.20 -9.66 -5.36
CA SER A 49 2.58 -8.82 -4.33
C SER A 49 2.63 -7.33 -4.67
N SER A 50 3.70 -6.87 -5.31
CA SER A 50 3.79 -5.47 -5.73
C SER A 50 2.92 -5.15 -6.94
N LEU A 51 2.76 -6.08 -7.89
CA LEU A 51 1.85 -5.92 -9.03
C LEU A 51 0.39 -5.85 -8.60
N GLY A 52 -0.01 -6.64 -7.59
CA GLY A 52 -1.37 -6.60 -7.03
C GLY A 52 -1.71 -5.33 -6.26
N ALA A 53 -0.74 -4.45 -6.00
CA ALA A 53 -0.94 -3.22 -5.23
C ALA A 53 -0.64 -1.93 -6.04
N VAL A 54 -0.47 -2.02 -7.36
CA VAL A 54 -0.12 -0.86 -8.21
C VAL A 54 -1.22 0.19 -8.16
N GLU A 55 -2.45 -0.18 -8.49
CA GLU A 55 -3.60 0.72 -8.51
C GLU A 55 -3.94 1.22 -7.11
N LEU A 56 -3.82 0.37 -6.10
CA LEU A 56 -4.03 0.75 -4.70
C LEU A 56 -3.02 1.83 -4.28
N ALA A 57 -1.74 1.65 -4.59
CA ALA A 57 -0.72 2.63 -4.27
C ALA A 57 -0.95 3.95 -5.01
N ALA A 58 -1.31 3.89 -6.30
CA ALA A 58 -1.63 5.06 -7.09
C ALA A 58 -2.85 5.80 -6.52
N ALA A 59 -3.93 5.09 -6.22
CA ALA A 59 -5.15 5.66 -5.65
C ALA A 59 -4.89 6.31 -4.29
N LEU A 60 -4.12 5.67 -3.41
CA LEU A 60 -3.77 6.23 -2.11
C LEU A 60 -2.98 7.53 -2.24
N HIS A 61 -1.97 7.58 -3.10
CA HIS A 61 -1.19 8.80 -3.33
C HIS A 61 -1.95 9.86 -4.11
N TYR A 62 -2.98 9.48 -4.86
CA TYR A 62 -3.86 10.41 -5.56
C TYR A 62 -4.84 11.09 -4.60
N VAL A 63 -5.38 10.35 -3.62
CA VAL A 63 -6.41 10.82 -2.70
C VAL A 63 -5.82 11.52 -1.47
N TYR A 64 -4.78 10.92 -0.85
CA TYR A 64 -4.19 11.41 0.39
C TYR A 64 -3.06 12.41 0.14
N ASP A 65 -2.89 13.37 1.05
CA ASP A 65 -1.86 14.40 0.98
C ASP A 65 -0.57 13.94 1.67
N THR A 66 0.09 12.93 1.08
CA THR A 66 1.37 12.45 1.58
C THR A 66 2.51 13.41 1.26
N PRO A 67 3.51 13.59 2.14
CA PRO A 67 3.78 12.82 3.36
C PRO A 67 3.06 13.30 4.64
N GLU A 68 2.20 14.34 4.57
CA GLU A 68 1.45 14.81 5.74
C GLU A 68 0.51 13.72 6.25
N ASP A 69 -0.37 13.20 5.39
CA ASP A 69 -1.10 11.97 5.64
C ASP A 69 -0.14 10.78 5.62
N LYS A 70 -0.41 9.77 6.44
CA LYS A 70 0.50 8.63 6.60
C LYS A 70 -0.09 7.35 6.02
N ILE A 71 0.71 6.66 5.21
CA ILE A 71 0.39 5.33 4.71
C ILE A 71 1.38 4.34 5.34
N VAL A 72 0.85 3.41 6.12
CA VAL A 72 1.63 2.35 6.77
C VAL A 72 1.38 1.04 6.05
N TRP A 73 2.41 0.51 5.42
CA TRP A 73 2.35 -0.74 4.68
C TRP A 73 2.79 -1.91 5.58
N ASP A 74 1.92 -2.89 5.76
CA ASP A 74 2.27 -4.11 6.50
C ASP A 74 3.33 -4.92 5.75
N VAL A 75 4.34 -5.41 6.44
CA VAL A 75 5.54 -6.05 5.87
C VAL A 75 6.30 -5.13 4.92
N GLY A 76 5.61 -4.50 3.99
CA GLY A 76 6.18 -3.64 2.95
C GLY A 76 6.62 -4.35 1.68
N HIS A 77 6.27 -5.62 1.49
CA HIS A 77 6.58 -6.41 0.29
C HIS A 77 5.78 -5.99 -0.95
N GLN A 78 4.76 -5.17 -0.78
CA GLN A 78 3.87 -4.66 -1.84
C GLN A 78 4.10 -3.16 -2.16
N THR A 79 5.28 -2.61 -1.84
CA THR A 79 5.52 -1.17 -1.88
C THR A 79 6.33 -0.67 -3.06
N TYR A 80 6.54 -1.47 -4.11
CA TYR A 80 7.36 -1.02 -5.24
C TYR A 80 6.73 0.17 -5.97
N ALA A 81 5.42 0.13 -6.22
CA ALA A 81 4.68 1.26 -6.77
C ALA A 81 4.79 2.51 -5.88
N HIS A 82 4.60 2.35 -4.56
CA HIS A 82 4.78 3.42 -3.59
C HIS A 82 6.17 4.08 -3.69
N LYS A 83 7.25 3.28 -3.77
CA LYS A 83 8.61 3.82 -3.91
C LYS A 83 8.79 4.62 -5.19
N ILE A 84 8.29 4.12 -6.30
CA ILE A 84 8.42 4.77 -7.61
C ILE A 84 7.64 6.09 -7.64
N ILE A 85 6.38 6.08 -7.20
CA ILE A 85 5.50 7.26 -7.12
C ILE A 85 6.10 8.35 -6.22
N THR A 86 6.83 7.96 -5.18
CA THR A 86 7.44 8.87 -4.21
C THR A 86 8.87 9.28 -4.56
N GLY A 87 9.20 9.33 -5.86
CA GLY A 87 10.42 9.94 -6.37
C GLY A 87 11.64 9.01 -6.46
N ARG A 88 11.47 7.71 -6.22
CA ARG A 88 12.56 6.74 -6.25
C ARG A 88 12.60 5.91 -7.53
N CYS A 89 12.02 6.40 -8.65
CA CYS A 89 11.96 5.67 -9.91
C CYS A 89 13.35 5.25 -10.40
N GLU A 90 14.29 6.19 -10.52
CA GLU A 90 15.67 5.88 -10.97
C GLU A 90 16.42 5.03 -9.95
N ALA A 91 16.31 5.36 -8.67
CA ALA A 91 16.94 4.59 -7.59
C ALA A 91 16.41 3.15 -7.49
N PHE A 92 15.19 2.89 -8.00
CA PHE A 92 14.56 1.58 -7.96
C PHE A 92 15.36 0.49 -8.69
N ARG A 93 16.18 0.87 -9.67
CA ARG A 93 17.14 -0.02 -10.35
C ARG A 93 18.16 -0.65 -9.41
N THR A 94 18.42 -0.01 -8.28
CA THR A 94 19.39 -0.45 -7.26
C THR A 94 18.75 -1.18 -6.07
N LYS A 95 17.43 -1.41 -6.12
CA LYS A 95 16.72 -2.04 -4.99
C LYS A 95 17.39 -3.33 -4.56
N ARG A 96 17.51 -3.55 -3.25
CA ARG A 96 18.06 -4.76 -2.63
C ARG A 96 19.56 -5.02 -2.95
N ARG A 97 20.26 -4.08 -3.58
CA ARG A 97 21.72 -4.15 -3.78
C ARG A 97 22.44 -3.41 -2.66
N LEU A 98 23.68 -3.78 -2.42
CA LEU A 98 24.54 -3.07 -1.47
C LEU A 98 24.69 -1.61 -1.91
N GLY A 99 24.42 -0.68 -1.00
CA GLY A 99 24.42 0.76 -1.32
C GLY A 99 23.20 1.26 -2.10
N GLY A 100 22.27 0.38 -2.49
CA GLY A 100 21.02 0.72 -3.14
C GLY A 100 19.87 0.91 -2.15
N ILE A 101 18.66 1.17 -2.71
CA ILE A 101 17.46 1.33 -1.89
C ILE A 101 16.96 0.00 -1.32
N SER A 102 16.30 0.07 -0.17
CA SER A 102 15.67 -1.08 0.48
C SER A 102 14.53 -1.68 -0.37
N GLY A 103 14.33 -2.98 -0.27
CA GLY A 103 13.15 -3.65 -0.82
C GLY A 103 11.87 -3.43 -0.02
N PHE A 104 11.97 -2.83 1.18
CA PHE A 104 10.87 -2.49 2.08
C PHE A 104 10.88 -0.98 2.38
N PRO A 105 9.78 -0.40 2.90
CA PRO A 105 9.79 0.96 3.41
C PRO A 105 10.87 1.15 4.48
N ARG A 106 11.53 2.30 4.43
CA ARG A 106 12.59 2.66 5.36
C ARG A 106 12.56 4.17 5.62
N MET A 107 12.22 4.56 6.84
CA MET A 107 12.09 5.97 7.23
C MET A 107 13.34 6.82 6.95
N ALA A 108 14.53 6.22 7.04
CA ALA A 108 15.79 6.91 6.71
C ALA A 108 16.00 7.10 5.19
N GLU A 109 15.17 6.51 4.35
CA GLU A 109 15.28 6.55 2.89
C GLU A 109 14.34 7.60 2.27
N SER A 110 13.18 7.81 2.87
CA SER A 110 12.16 8.73 2.35
C SER A 110 11.19 9.18 3.44
N GLU A 111 10.78 10.45 3.39
CA GLU A 111 9.73 11.00 4.27
C GLU A 111 8.35 10.37 4.02
N TYR A 112 8.16 9.77 2.86
CA TYR A 112 6.92 9.05 2.51
C TYR A 112 6.86 7.65 3.16
N ASP A 113 7.97 7.10 3.61
CA ASP A 113 8.04 5.82 4.32
C ASP A 113 7.70 6.06 5.80
N ALA A 114 6.40 6.18 6.11
CA ALA A 114 5.90 6.55 7.44
C ALA A 114 6.29 5.55 8.54
N PHE A 115 6.55 4.29 8.19
CA PHE A 115 6.95 3.22 9.10
C PHE A 115 7.91 2.24 8.42
N GLY A 116 8.80 1.61 9.19
CA GLY A 116 9.72 0.60 8.67
C GLY A 116 9.02 -0.71 8.32
N GLY A 117 9.53 -1.41 7.30
CA GLY A 117 8.99 -2.70 6.86
C GLY A 117 9.73 -3.91 7.42
N GLY A 118 9.24 -5.11 7.08
CA GLY A 118 9.85 -6.41 7.35
C GLY A 118 9.08 -7.32 8.32
N HIS A 119 8.25 -6.77 9.20
CA HIS A 119 7.45 -7.54 10.15
C HIS A 119 5.97 -7.51 9.78
N ALA A 120 5.31 -8.69 9.87
CA ALA A 120 3.89 -8.84 9.61
C ALA A 120 3.04 -8.42 10.80
N SER A 121 1.79 -8.04 10.54
CA SER A 121 0.73 -7.75 11.52
C SER A 121 0.93 -6.48 12.35
N VAL A 122 1.91 -5.63 12.02
CA VAL A 122 2.26 -4.44 12.84
C VAL A 122 1.62 -3.15 12.34
N SER A 123 1.16 -3.10 11.09
CA SER A 123 0.73 -1.86 10.44
C SER A 123 -0.44 -1.19 11.15
N ILE A 124 -1.43 -1.97 11.58
CA ILE A 124 -2.64 -1.43 12.21
C ILE A 124 -2.30 -0.75 13.54
N SER A 125 -1.51 -1.40 14.40
CA SER A 125 -1.10 -0.83 15.68
C SER A 125 -0.22 0.41 15.50
N ALA A 126 0.72 0.39 14.52
CA ALA A 126 1.56 1.53 14.22
C ALA A 126 0.73 2.71 13.68
N ALA A 127 -0.16 2.45 12.73
CA ALA A 127 -1.05 3.46 12.16
C ALA A 127 -2.01 4.03 13.21
N PHE A 128 -2.58 3.19 14.08
CA PHE A 128 -3.41 3.63 15.17
C PHE A 128 -2.66 4.56 16.13
N GLY A 129 -1.42 4.21 16.50
CA GLY A 129 -0.57 5.08 17.30
C GLY A 129 -0.32 6.44 16.67
N MET A 130 -0.05 6.49 15.35
CA MET A 130 0.12 7.74 14.61
C MET A 130 -1.16 8.57 14.58
N ALA A 131 -2.30 7.94 14.29
CA ALA A 131 -3.60 8.60 14.26
C ALA A 131 -4.00 9.11 15.65
N LYS A 132 -3.72 8.35 16.71
CA LYS A 132 -3.95 8.78 18.09
C LYS A 132 -3.07 9.95 18.50
N ALA A 133 -1.81 9.95 18.07
CA ALA A 133 -0.91 11.08 18.29
C ALA A 133 -1.39 12.36 17.59
N ALA A 134 -1.89 12.23 16.35
CA ALA A 134 -2.47 13.34 15.61
C ALA A 134 -3.73 13.89 16.31
N GLU A 135 -4.63 13.01 16.76
CA GLU A 135 -5.82 13.38 17.54
C GLU A 135 -5.44 14.19 18.79
N LEU A 136 -4.47 13.69 19.57
CA LEU A 136 -4.03 14.35 20.81
C LEU A 136 -3.37 15.71 20.57
N ARG A 137 -2.77 15.90 19.41
CA ARG A 137 -2.16 17.18 18.99
C ARG A 137 -3.14 18.13 18.29
N GLY A 138 -4.38 17.69 18.04
CA GLY A 138 -5.36 18.45 17.26
C GLY A 138 -4.99 18.59 15.79
N GLU A 139 -4.12 17.73 15.26
CA GLU A 139 -3.72 17.68 13.85
C GLU A 139 -4.82 17.01 13.00
N ARG A 140 -5.09 17.58 11.82
CA ARG A 140 -6.02 16.98 10.84
C ARG A 140 -5.28 16.06 9.89
N ARG A 141 -4.61 15.05 10.43
CA ARG A 141 -3.84 14.08 9.68
C ARG A 141 -4.63 12.80 9.53
N LYS A 142 -4.74 12.31 8.31
CA LYS A 142 -5.32 11.01 8.01
C LYS A 142 -4.24 9.94 8.05
N VAL A 143 -4.59 8.76 8.50
CA VAL A 143 -3.66 7.64 8.57
C VAL A 143 -4.31 6.41 7.94
N VAL A 144 -3.56 5.73 7.08
CA VAL A 144 -4.00 4.53 6.38
C VAL A 144 -3.06 3.38 6.74
N ALA A 145 -3.63 2.25 7.16
CA ALA A 145 -2.90 0.98 7.27
C ALA A 145 -3.30 0.08 6.10
N VAL A 146 -2.31 -0.41 5.35
CA VAL A 146 -2.53 -1.42 4.29
C VAL A 146 -1.96 -2.74 4.77
N ILE A 147 -2.80 -3.75 4.88
CA ILE A 147 -2.42 -5.08 5.38
C ILE A 147 -2.92 -6.17 4.44
N GLY A 148 -2.10 -7.18 4.20
CA GLY A 148 -2.49 -8.37 3.43
C GLY A 148 -3.22 -9.39 4.29
N ASP A 149 -3.98 -10.28 3.64
CA ASP A 149 -4.73 -11.38 4.26
C ASP A 149 -3.84 -12.30 5.12
N GLY A 150 -2.66 -12.66 4.62
CA GLY A 150 -1.68 -13.45 5.38
C GLY A 150 -1.22 -12.75 6.66
N SER A 151 -1.00 -11.44 6.63
CA SER A 151 -0.59 -10.66 7.80
C SER A 151 -1.73 -10.45 8.81
N MET A 152 -2.98 -10.52 8.38
CA MET A 152 -4.15 -10.46 9.26
C MET A 152 -4.26 -11.66 10.20
N THR A 153 -3.56 -12.77 9.94
CA THR A 153 -3.60 -13.95 10.82
C THR A 153 -2.82 -13.78 12.13
N GLY A 154 -1.99 -12.77 12.25
CA GLY A 154 -1.22 -12.50 13.46
C GLY A 154 -2.03 -11.83 14.57
N GLY A 155 -1.81 -12.25 15.82
CA GLY A 155 -2.55 -11.74 16.99
C GLY A 155 -2.45 -10.23 17.17
N LEU A 156 -1.31 -9.63 16.81
CA LEU A 156 -1.10 -8.18 16.91
C LEU A 156 -2.03 -7.37 15.99
N ALA A 157 -2.38 -7.92 14.81
CA ALA A 157 -3.35 -7.27 13.91
C ALA A 157 -4.75 -7.19 14.56
N PHE A 158 -5.18 -8.28 15.23
CA PHE A 158 -6.46 -8.30 15.96
C PHE A 158 -6.46 -7.37 17.16
N GLU A 159 -5.37 -7.33 17.91
CA GLU A 159 -5.22 -6.38 19.01
C GLU A 159 -5.29 -4.93 18.53
N GLY A 160 -4.58 -4.63 17.42
CA GLY A 160 -4.62 -3.34 16.76
C GLY A 160 -6.03 -2.94 16.32
N LEU A 161 -6.79 -3.85 15.69
CA LEU A 161 -8.18 -3.63 15.30
C LEU A 161 -9.09 -3.40 16.50
N ASN A 162 -8.94 -4.20 17.56
CA ASN A 162 -9.74 -4.07 18.77
C ASN A 162 -9.52 -2.70 19.45
N ASN A 163 -8.27 -2.27 19.56
CA ASN A 163 -7.93 -0.95 20.11
C ASN A 163 -8.42 0.20 19.21
N ALA A 164 -8.24 0.09 17.90
CA ALA A 164 -8.71 1.08 16.95
C ALA A 164 -10.24 1.21 16.97
N GLY A 165 -10.94 0.08 17.00
CA GLY A 165 -12.41 0.04 17.04
C GLY A 165 -13.02 0.63 18.33
N ALA A 166 -12.28 0.63 19.44
CA ALA A 166 -12.68 1.27 20.68
C ALA A 166 -12.52 2.80 20.65
N SER A 167 -11.74 3.35 19.71
CA SER A 167 -11.49 4.79 19.58
C SER A 167 -12.54 5.46 18.70
N LYS A 168 -13.27 6.44 19.24
CA LYS A 168 -14.37 7.12 18.53
C LYS A 168 -13.95 8.32 17.67
N ARG A 169 -12.73 8.81 17.82
CA ARG A 169 -12.27 10.08 17.21
C ARG A 169 -11.02 9.96 16.35
N THR A 170 -10.49 8.76 16.23
CA THR A 170 -9.24 8.52 15.51
C THR A 170 -9.51 8.35 14.02
N ASP A 171 -8.93 9.19 13.18
CA ASP A 171 -9.04 9.12 11.73
C ASP A 171 -8.07 8.08 11.18
N LEU A 172 -8.50 6.82 11.17
CA LEU A 172 -7.74 5.66 10.70
C LEU A 172 -8.56 4.86 9.70
N LEU A 173 -8.01 4.66 8.51
CA LEU A 173 -8.51 3.71 7.52
C LEU A 173 -7.65 2.45 7.54
N VAL A 174 -8.27 1.28 7.64
CA VAL A 174 -7.60 -0.01 7.47
C VAL A 174 -8.06 -0.64 6.16
N ILE A 175 -7.12 -0.90 5.27
CA ILE A 175 -7.35 -1.54 3.98
C ILE A 175 -6.80 -2.97 4.06
N LEU A 176 -7.68 -3.95 3.94
CA LEU A 176 -7.31 -5.34 3.75
C LEU A 176 -7.14 -5.60 2.24
N ASN A 177 -5.92 -5.84 1.82
CA ASN A 177 -5.61 -6.26 0.45
C ASN A 177 -5.59 -7.79 0.41
N ASP A 178 -6.72 -8.38 0.03
CA ASP A 178 -6.91 -9.82 -0.07
C ASP A 178 -6.89 -10.26 -1.54
N ASN A 179 -5.82 -10.92 -1.95
CA ASN A 179 -5.69 -11.51 -3.29
C ASN A 179 -5.82 -13.05 -3.25
N HIS A 180 -6.30 -13.62 -2.15
CA HIS A 180 -6.43 -15.05 -1.90
C HIS A 180 -5.12 -15.86 -1.99
N MET A 181 -3.97 -15.18 -2.04
CA MET A 181 -2.64 -15.74 -2.22
C MET A 181 -1.68 -15.20 -1.17
N ALA A 182 -1.54 -15.92 -0.07
CA ALA A 182 -0.36 -15.83 0.79
C ALA A 182 0.78 -16.69 0.21
N ILE A 183 1.88 -16.88 0.93
CA ILE A 183 2.95 -17.83 0.54
C ILE A 183 2.37 -19.25 0.39
N ASP A 184 1.35 -19.55 1.20
CA ASP A 184 0.53 -20.77 1.13
C ASP A 184 -0.95 -20.38 1.30
N GLN A 185 -1.87 -21.33 1.11
CA GLN A 185 -3.29 -21.05 1.31
C GLN A 185 -3.54 -20.62 2.75
N ALA A 186 -4.17 -19.45 2.90
CA ALA A 186 -4.57 -18.96 4.21
C ALA A 186 -5.48 -20.00 4.89
N THR A 187 -5.17 -20.34 6.14
CA THR A 187 -5.92 -21.32 6.94
C THR A 187 -6.61 -20.63 8.11
N GLY A 188 -7.67 -21.27 8.63
CA GLY A 188 -8.34 -20.82 9.84
C GLY A 188 -9.70 -20.15 9.64
N ALA A 189 -10.37 -19.89 10.75
CA ALA A 189 -11.74 -19.36 10.77
C ALA A 189 -11.85 -17.95 10.18
N LEU A 190 -10.79 -17.14 10.28
CA LEU A 190 -10.76 -15.78 9.73
C LEU A 190 -10.94 -15.78 8.22
N LYS A 191 -10.25 -16.67 7.49
CA LYS A 191 -10.42 -16.83 6.04
C LYS A 191 -11.88 -17.09 5.68
N ASN A 192 -12.50 -18.03 6.39
CA ASN A 192 -13.90 -18.39 6.16
C ASN A 192 -14.84 -17.20 6.49
N TYR A 193 -14.52 -16.42 7.50
CA TYR A 193 -15.28 -15.24 7.88
C TYR A 193 -15.15 -14.13 6.83
N LEU A 194 -13.94 -13.81 6.37
CA LEU A 194 -13.68 -12.83 5.32
C LEU A 194 -14.34 -13.24 4.00
N LEU A 195 -14.24 -14.53 3.62
CA LEU A 195 -14.93 -15.05 2.45
C LEU A 195 -16.45 -14.87 2.58
N LYS A 196 -17.03 -15.15 3.76
CA LYS A 196 -18.45 -14.97 4.01
C LYS A 196 -18.88 -13.50 3.92
N ILE A 197 -18.04 -12.57 4.38
CA ILE A 197 -18.31 -11.13 4.24
C ILE A 197 -18.24 -10.74 2.77
N SER A 198 -17.15 -11.09 2.06
CA SER A 198 -16.94 -10.70 0.66
C SER A 198 -17.99 -11.29 -0.31
N THR A 199 -18.60 -12.43 0.04
CA THR A 199 -19.69 -13.05 -0.73
C THR A 199 -21.07 -12.68 -0.21
N SER A 200 -21.18 -11.83 0.81
CA SER A 200 -22.49 -11.40 1.34
C SER A 200 -23.21 -10.48 0.36
N VAL A 201 -24.54 -10.61 0.30
CA VAL A 201 -25.40 -9.79 -0.58
C VAL A 201 -25.21 -8.29 -0.35
N HIS A 202 -24.93 -7.88 0.88
CA HIS A 202 -24.70 -6.47 1.23
C HIS A 202 -23.42 -5.90 0.62
N LEU A 203 -22.33 -6.68 0.59
CA LEU A 203 -21.09 -6.26 -0.08
C LEU A 203 -21.19 -6.38 -1.60
N SER A 204 -21.88 -7.39 -2.13
CA SER A 204 -22.07 -7.52 -3.57
C SER A 204 -22.89 -6.36 -4.16
N LEU A 205 -23.78 -5.76 -3.41
CA LEU A 205 -24.51 -4.54 -3.82
C LEU A 205 -23.59 -3.32 -3.92
N ILE A 206 -22.55 -3.22 -3.11
CA ILE A 206 -21.55 -2.15 -3.21
C ILE A 206 -20.69 -2.34 -4.46
N HIS A 207 -20.33 -3.57 -4.81
CA HIS A 207 -19.57 -3.88 -6.03
C HIS A 207 -20.37 -3.72 -7.33
N ILE A 208 -21.70 -3.88 -7.31
CA ILE A 208 -22.56 -3.73 -8.49
C ILE A 208 -22.75 -2.26 -8.87
N SER A 209 -22.51 -1.33 -7.96
CA SER A 209 -22.65 0.11 -8.22
C SER A 209 -21.41 0.77 -8.82
N GLU A 210 -20.29 0.06 -8.96
CA GLU A 210 -19.11 0.59 -9.65
C GLU A 210 -19.22 0.31 -11.15
N PRO A 211 -19.12 1.35 -12.02
CA PRO A 211 -19.08 1.14 -13.46
C PRO A 211 -17.79 0.42 -13.83
N THR A 212 -17.93 -0.73 -14.48
CA THR A 212 -16.85 -1.48 -15.12
C THR A 212 -16.16 -0.65 -16.20
#